data_edeceb39418afc228780167c8b8b5bb4
#
_entry.id   edeceb39418afc228780167c8b8b5bb4
#
_cell.length_a   1.000
_cell.length_b   1.000
_cell.length_c   1.000
_cell.angle_alpha   90.00
_cell.angle_beta   90.00
_cell.angle_gamma   90.00
#
_symmetry.space_group_name_H-M   'P 1'
#
loop_
_entity.id
_entity.type
_entity.pdbx_description
1 polymer ?
#
loop_
_entity_poly.entity_id
_entity_poly.type
_entity_poly.pdbx_seq_one_letter_code
_entity_poly.pdbx_strand_id
1 'polypeptide(L)'
;RLTADGMCGPTTYRRIWTDREAKLEHYEPVERKSNQKINHIIYNNDFYPIEWDKVVLPFNAGGKKMGSGYKKMTKLRKPKMFVCHWDAALNADSCYRILRKRGLSIHFTIDNDGTIFQYLDMNHIAYHCGKHNSTTVGVEISNAFYPKYQGWYQRHGFGKREMVKDAHVHGNKMKPFMDFYPAQVGALKALMKACHGALEIPLECPLDENGETSYKVDEN
;
A
#
# COMPACT_ATOMS: atom_id res chain seq x y z
N ARG A 1 13.91 29.02 15.81
CA ARG A 1 13.58 29.55 14.48
C ARG A 1 13.71 28.37 13.50
N LEU A 2 12.70 28.15 12.65
CA LEU A 2 12.80 27.20 11.56
C LEU A 2 13.48 27.89 10.37
N THR A 3 14.37 27.18 9.69
CA THR A 3 15.00 27.65 8.48
C THR A 3 14.00 27.58 7.33
N ALA A 4 13.85 28.67 6.57
CA ALA A 4 12.94 28.71 5.42
C ALA A 4 13.66 28.09 4.19
N ASP A 5 13.75 26.77 4.16
CA ASP A 5 14.41 25.98 3.09
C ASP A 5 13.41 25.38 2.09
N GLY A 6 12.13 25.66 2.24
CA GLY A 6 11.05 25.10 1.41
C GLY A 6 10.76 23.63 1.69
N MET A 7 11.43 23.00 2.67
CA MET A 7 11.21 21.60 3.02
C MET A 7 10.43 21.48 4.33
N CYS A 8 9.34 20.73 4.32
CA CYS A 8 8.60 20.37 5.52
C CYS A 8 9.19 19.08 6.11
N GLY A 9 10.30 19.24 6.86
CA GLY A 9 10.92 18.11 7.56
C GLY A 9 10.21 17.76 8.88
N PRO A 10 10.65 16.68 9.56
CA PRO A 10 10.07 16.23 10.83
C PRO A 10 9.98 17.31 11.91
N THR A 11 10.95 18.24 11.94
CA THR A 11 10.98 19.35 12.91
C THR A 11 9.91 20.41 12.58
N THR A 12 9.73 20.75 11.29
CA THR A 12 8.67 21.65 10.83
C THR A 12 7.30 21.07 11.10
N TYR A 13 7.10 19.78 10.79
CA TYR A 13 5.86 19.08 11.05
C TYR A 13 5.54 19.04 12.54
N ARG A 14 6.51 18.69 13.39
CA ARG A 14 6.35 18.67 14.84
C ARG A 14 5.95 20.05 15.39
N ARG A 15 6.52 21.14 14.84
CA ARG A 15 6.19 22.51 15.24
C ARG A 15 4.76 22.88 14.87
N ILE A 16 4.34 22.59 13.62
CA ILE A 16 2.96 22.83 13.16
C ILE A 16 1.96 22.03 14.02
N TRP A 17 2.29 20.79 14.32
CA TRP A 17 1.48 19.94 15.20
C TRP A 17 1.37 20.56 16.61
N THR A 18 2.49 20.95 17.23
CA THR A 18 2.50 21.56 18.56
C THR A 18 1.71 22.87 18.60
N ASP A 19 1.85 23.73 17.59
CA ASP A 19 1.13 24.99 17.51
C ASP A 19 -0.39 24.80 17.28
N ARG A 20 -0.79 23.71 16.62
CA ARG A 20 -2.19 23.33 16.44
C ARG A 20 -2.78 22.74 17.72
N GLU A 21 -2.07 21.86 18.38
CA GLU A 21 -2.44 21.25 19.67
C GLU A 21 -2.59 22.27 20.79
N ALA A 22 -1.71 23.28 20.83
CA ALA A 22 -1.76 24.36 21.82
C ALA A 22 -3.03 25.21 21.75
N LYS A 23 -3.84 25.08 20.70
CA LYS A 23 -5.14 25.76 20.50
C LYS A 23 -6.35 24.88 20.83
N LEU A 24 -6.14 23.64 21.22
CA LEU A 24 -7.22 22.74 21.65
C LEU A 24 -7.45 22.86 23.15
N GLU A 25 -8.69 23.08 23.57
CA GLU A 25 -9.06 23.31 24.98
C GLU A 25 -8.92 22.07 25.87
N HIS A 26 -8.77 20.88 25.28
CA HIS A 26 -8.57 19.64 26.01
C HIS A 26 -7.45 18.82 25.36
N TYR A 27 -6.30 18.80 26.05
CA TYR A 27 -5.18 17.93 25.74
C TYR A 27 -5.11 16.79 26.76
N GLU A 28 -5.45 15.58 26.37
CA GLU A 28 -5.07 14.38 27.10
C GLU A 28 -3.72 13.89 26.53
N PRO A 29 -2.66 13.81 27.36
CA PRO A 29 -1.39 13.26 26.91
C PRO A 29 -1.61 11.81 26.51
N VAL A 30 -1.52 11.49 25.25
CA VAL A 30 -1.42 10.09 24.80
C VAL A 30 -0.11 9.56 25.35
N GLU A 31 -0.15 8.65 26.31
CA GLU A 31 1.04 7.92 26.78
C GLU A 31 1.71 7.28 25.58
N ARG A 32 2.85 7.84 25.17
CA ARG A 32 3.69 7.26 24.12
C ARG A 32 4.29 5.98 24.67
N LYS A 33 3.70 4.85 24.34
CA LYS A 33 4.36 3.55 24.47
C LYS A 33 5.59 3.56 23.57
N SER A 34 6.77 3.68 24.19
CA SER A 34 8.11 3.46 23.63
C SER A 34 8.54 4.30 22.40
N ASN A 35 9.86 4.42 22.20
CA ASN A 35 10.58 5.07 21.10
C ASN A 35 10.30 4.48 19.70
N GLN A 36 9.13 3.98 19.41
CA GLN A 36 8.77 3.39 18.14
C GLN A 36 8.55 4.52 17.12
N LYS A 37 9.37 4.53 16.09
CA LYS A 37 9.24 5.45 14.95
C LYS A 37 7.92 5.15 14.25
N ILE A 38 6.92 6.01 14.42
CA ILE A 38 5.64 5.89 13.72
C ILE A 38 5.86 6.28 12.27
N ASN A 39 5.67 5.35 11.35
CA ASN A 39 5.64 5.62 9.92
C ASN A 39 4.24 6.10 9.49
N HIS A 40 4.15 6.64 8.29
CA HIS A 40 2.92 7.26 7.79
C HIS A 40 2.68 6.88 6.34
N ILE A 41 1.41 6.96 5.94
CA ILE A 41 0.95 6.99 4.55
C ILE A 41 0.32 8.35 4.26
N ILE A 42 0.15 8.69 2.98
CA ILE A 42 -0.29 10.02 2.55
C ILE A 42 -1.69 9.94 1.92
N TYR A 43 -2.60 10.77 2.41
CA TYR A 43 -3.90 11.02 1.80
C TYR A 43 -4.25 12.49 1.88
N ASN A 44 -4.57 13.09 0.73
CA ASN A 44 -4.92 14.51 0.58
C ASN A 44 -3.85 15.46 1.18
N ASN A 45 -2.58 15.13 0.98
CA ASN A 45 -1.39 15.80 1.53
C ASN A 45 -1.25 15.70 3.07
N ASP A 46 -2.12 14.98 3.76
CA ASP A 46 -2.02 14.71 5.18
C ASP A 46 -1.35 13.35 5.45
N PHE A 47 -0.72 13.23 6.63
CA PHE A 47 -0.01 12.03 7.06
C PHE A 47 -0.85 11.22 8.03
N TYR A 48 -1.11 9.96 7.68
CA TYR A 48 -1.86 9.02 8.51
C TYR A 48 -0.92 7.95 9.05
N PRO A 49 -1.00 7.59 10.34
CA PRO A 49 -0.10 6.62 10.96
C PRO A 49 -0.30 5.22 10.39
N ILE A 50 0.79 4.47 10.29
CA ILE A 50 0.81 3.06 9.95
C ILE A 50 1.72 2.30 10.91
N GLU A 51 1.21 1.23 11.49
CA GLU A 51 1.95 0.33 12.39
C GLU A 51 2.78 -0.67 11.58
N TRP A 52 3.78 -0.17 10.87
CA TRP A 52 4.71 -0.97 10.06
C TRP A 52 6.06 -0.27 9.94
N ASP A 53 7.15 -1.01 10.15
CA ASP A 53 8.48 -0.39 10.24
C ASP A 53 9.08 0.00 8.89
N LYS A 54 8.67 -0.69 7.82
CA LYS A 54 9.26 -0.54 6.49
C LYS A 54 8.30 0.19 5.55
N VAL A 55 8.28 1.52 5.64
CA VAL A 55 7.47 2.38 4.75
C VAL A 55 8.37 3.41 4.07
N VAL A 56 8.27 3.48 2.76
CA VAL A 56 9.03 4.42 1.92
C VAL A 56 8.05 5.32 1.18
N LEU A 57 8.06 6.61 1.55
CA LEU A 57 7.25 7.65 0.91
C LEU A 57 7.94 8.21 -0.34
N PRO A 58 7.21 8.86 -1.25
CA PRO A 58 7.76 9.34 -2.52
C PRO A 58 8.96 10.28 -2.41
N PHE A 59 9.12 10.97 -1.29
CA PHE A 59 10.18 11.93 -1.01
C PHE A 59 11.28 11.39 -0.09
N ASN A 60 11.15 10.16 0.41
CA ASN A 60 12.18 9.53 1.23
C ASN A 60 13.36 9.05 0.36
N ALA A 61 14.49 8.78 0.99
CA ALA A 61 15.59 8.08 0.32
C ALA A 61 15.10 6.74 -0.26
N GLY A 62 15.35 6.50 -1.54
CA GLY A 62 14.82 5.35 -2.28
C GLY A 62 13.36 5.45 -2.71
N GLY A 63 12.64 6.51 -2.30
CA GLY A 63 11.27 6.76 -2.71
C GLY A 63 11.14 7.12 -4.19
N LYS A 64 9.97 6.85 -4.77
CA LYS A 64 9.65 7.10 -6.17
C LYS A 64 8.25 7.67 -6.30
N LYS A 65 8.02 8.48 -7.34
CA LYS A 65 6.70 9.02 -7.69
C LYS A 65 6.25 8.46 -9.04
N MET A 66 4.96 8.20 -9.20
CA MET A 66 4.38 8.03 -10.52
C MET A 66 4.41 9.38 -11.26
N GLY A 67 5.08 9.42 -12.42
CA GLY A 67 5.19 10.65 -13.24
C GLY A 67 4.00 10.84 -14.18
N SER A 68 3.27 9.76 -14.49
CA SER A 68 2.14 9.73 -15.44
C SER A 68 1.26 8.50 -15.15
N GLY A 69 0.22 8.31 -15.96
CA GLY A 69 -0.67 7.16 -15.83
C GLY A 69 -1.64 7.27 -14.66
N TYR A 70 -1.95 8.49 -14.21
CA TYR A 70 -2.93 8.76 -13.16
C TYR A 70 -3.62 10.11 -13.37
N LYS A 71 -4.75 10.32 -12.71
CA LYS A 71 -5.44 11.62 -12.69
C LYS A 71 -5.15 12.33 -11.37
N LYS A 72 -4.52 13.50 -11.47
CA LYS A 72 -4.32 14.37 -10.31
C LYS A 72 -5.66 14.98 -9.89
N MET A 73 -6.00 14.85 -8.62
CA MET A 73 -7.18 15.45 -8.03
C MET A 73 -6.83 16.74 -7.30
N THR A 74 -7.64 17.77 -7.47
CA THR A 74 -7.57 19.05 -6.75
C THR A 74 -8.65 19.16 -5.68
N LYS A 75 -9.69 18.32 -5.76
CA LYS A 75 -10.75 18.20 -4.76
C LYS A 75 -10.58 16.90 -3.99
N LEU A 76 -11.07 16.87 -2.76
CA LEU A 76 -11.06 15.67 -1.94
C LEU A 76 -11.85 14.55 -2.62
N ARG A 77 -11.20 13.39 -2.75
CA ARG A 77 -11.79 12.13 -3.21
C ARG A 77 -11.94 11.19 -2.03
N LYS A 78 -13.07 10.53 -1.89
CA LYS A 78 -13.29 9.48 -0.88
C LYS A 78 -13.33 8.10 -1.56
N PRO A 79 -12.21 7.38 -1.65
CA PRO A 79 -12.20 5.98 -2.08
C PRO A 79 -13.09 5.13 -1.18
N LYS A 80 -13.73 4.11 -1.76
CA LYS A 80 -14.66 3.22 -1.06
C LYS A 80 -14.16 1.79 -0.94
N MET A 81 -13.12 1.45 -1.73
CA MET A 81 -12.60 0.08 -1.82
C MET A 81 -11.07 0.09 -1.83
N PHE A 82 -10.51 -0.95 -1.23
CA PHE A 82 -9.09 -1.28 -1.29
C PHE A 82 -8.90 -2.51 -2.18
N VAL A 83 -8.08 -2.38 -3.23
CA VAL A 83 -7.88 -3.44 -4.22
C VAL A 83 -6.48 -4.00 -4.10
N CYS A 84 -6.38 -5.31 -3.87
CA CYS A 84 -5.12 -6.05 -3.87
C CYS A 84 -4.87 -6.65 -5.25
N HIS A 85 -3.70 -6.36 -5.82
CA HIS A 85 -3.23 -6.98 -7.04
C HIS A 85 -2.04 -7.89 -6.76
N TRP A 86 -1.95 -8.97 -7.50
CA TRP A 86 -0.77 -9.79 -7.63
C TRP A 86 0.01 -9.29 -8.83
N ASP A 87 1.17 -8.67 -8.62
CA ASP A 87 1.89 -7.93 -9.66
C ASP A 87 2.60 -8.80 -10.72
N ALA A 88 2.75 -10.09 -10.44
CA ALA A 88 3.52 -11.05 -11.26
C ALA A 88 4.97 -10.58 -11.55
N ALA A 89 5.49 -9.65 -10.77
CA ALA A 89 6.85 -9.12 -10.90
C ALA A 89 7.80 -9.71 -9.84
N LEU A 90 9.10 -9.62 -10.08
CA LEU A 90 10.12 -10.14 -9.16
C LEU A 90 10.22 -9.32 -7.87
N ASN A 91 9.99 -8.01 -7.95
CA ASN A 91 10.06 -7.06 -6.82
C ASN A 91 9.31 -5.77 -7.14
N ALA A 92 9.14 -4.91 -6.14
CA ALA A 92 8.44 -3.63 -6.25
C ALA A 92 9.04 -2.69 -7.31
N ASP A 93 10.37 -2.68 -7.47
CA ASP A 93 11.03 -1.85 -8.50
C ASP A 93 10.69 -2.33 -9.92
N SER A 94 10.65 -3.64 -10.13
CA SER A 94 10.24 -4.22 -11.42
C SER A 94 8.78 -3.91 -11.73
N CYS A 95 7.88 -4.05 -10.76
CA CYS A 95 6.48 -3.68 -10.88
C CYS A 95 6.33 -2.20 -11.26
N TYR A 96 6.96 -1.29 -10.50
CA TYR A 96 6.95 0.14 -10.76
C TYR A 96 7.38 0.49 -12.19
N ARG A 97 8.48 -0.11 -12.68
CA ARG A 97 8.98 0.12 -14.05
C ARG A 97 8.01 -0.37 -15.12
N ILE A 98 7.41 -1.55 -14.90
CA ILE A 98 6.42 -2.13 -15.83
C ILE A 98 5.18 -1.25 -15.91
N LEU A 99 4.62 -0.83 -14.78
CA LEU A 99 3.44 0.03 -14.73
C LEU A 99 3.69 1.35 -15.47
N ARG A 100 4.82 2.00 -15.20
CA ARG A 100 5.19 3.26 -15.91
C ARG A 100 5.31 3.06 -17.42
N LYS A 101 5.95 1.98 -17.88
CA LYS A 101 6.09 1.67 -19.31
C LYS A 101 4.72 1.47 -19.98
N ARG A 102 3.74 0.95 -19.24
CA ARG A 102 2.38 0.70 -19.72
C ARG A 102 1.45 1.90 -19.58
N GLY A 103 1.91 3.03 -19.05
CA GLY A 103 1.05 4.18 -18.75
C GLY A 103 0.03 3.92 -17.63
N LEU A 104 0.31 2.95 -16.77
CA LEU A 104 -0.49 2.58 -15.60
C LEU A 104 0.15 3.13 -14.32
N SER A 105 -0.59 3.09 -13.24
CA SER A 105 -0.11 3.50 -11.92
C SER A 105 -0.79 2.72 -10.81
N ILE A 106 -0.19 2.77 -9.63
CA ILE A 106 -0.70 2.18 -8.39
C ILE A 106 -0.39 3.14 -7.22
N HIS A 107 -1.14 3.09 -6.14
CA HIS A 107 -0.85 3.88 -4.95
C HIS A 107 0.31 3.29 -4.16
N PHE A 108 0.31 1.96 -3.99
CA PHE A 108 1.28 1.22 -3.18
C PHE A 108 1.84 0.00 -3.90
N THR A 109 3.08 -0.38 -3.54
CA THR A 109 3.56 -1.75 -3.72
C THR A 109 4.06 -2.30 -2.40
N ILE A 110 4.02 -3.63 -2.24
CA ILE A 110 4.64 -4.35 -1.12
C ILE A 110 5.73 -5.25 -1.69
N ASP A 111 6.98 -4.96 -1.33
CA ASP A 111 8.12 -5.75 -1.77
C ASP A 111 8.26 -7.06 -0.99
N ASN A 112 9.15 -7.92 -1.42
CA ASN A 112 9.38 -9.27 -0.89
C ASN A 112 9.69 -9.31 0.61
N ASP A 113 10.36 -8.29 1.14
CA ASP A 113 10.71 -8.16 2.55
C ASP A 113 9.64 -7.43 3.40
N GLY A 114 8.49 -7.15 2.80
CA GLY A 114 7.40 -6.41 3.42
C GLY A 114 7.57 -4.89 3.37
N THR A 115 8.54 -4.35 2.64
CA THR A 115 8.65 -2.89 2.46
C THR A 115 7.47 -2.38 1.65
N ILE A 116 6.74 -1.42 2.22
CA ILE A 116 5.64 -0.71 1.57
C ILE A 116 6.20 0.54 0.89
N PHE A 117 6.05 0.65 -0.41
CA PHE A 117 6.33 1.87 -1.16
C PHE A 117 5.02 2.57 -1.50
N GLN A 118 4.90 3.84 -1.15
CA GLN A 118 3.82 4.68 -1.64
C GLN A 118 4.33 5.52 -2.81
N TYR A 119 3.62 5.50 -3.95
CA TYR A 119 4.00 6.25 -5.16
C TYR A 119 3.07 7.41 -5.47
N LEU A 120 1.82 7.35 -5.01
CA LEU A 120 0.80 8.37 -5.18
C LEU A 120 0.10 8.66 -3.86
N ASP A 121 -0.23 9.93 -3.64
CA ASP A 121 -1.22 10.30 -2.64
C ASP A 121 -2.55 9.61 -2.95
N MET A 122 -3.19 9.00 -1.95
CA MET A 122 -4.44 8.27 -2.11
C MET A 122 -5.60 9.16 -2.59
N ASN A 123 -5.47 10.48 -2.52
CA ASN A 123 -6.44 11.41 -3.11
C ASN A 123 -6.39 11.41 -4.65
N HIS A 124 -5.29 11.01 -5.27
CA HIS A 124 -5.20 10.91 -6.73
C HIS A 124 -5.83 9.62 -7.24
N ILE A 125 -6.22 9.58 -8.51
CA ILE A 125 -6.83 8.40 -9.14
C ILE A 125 -5.73 7.63 -9.88
N ALA A 126 -5.30 6.51 -9.33
CA ALA A 126 -4.40 5.59 -10.01
C ALA A 126 -5.15 4.80 -11.11
N TYR A 127 -4.44 4.46 -12.19
CA TYR A 127 -4.98 3.66 -13.29
C TYR A 127 -4.56 2.20 -13.13
N HIS A 128 -5.35 1.41 -12.37
CA HIS A 128 -5.05 0.02 -12.02
C HIS A 128 -6.26 -0.91 -12.05
N CYS A 129 -7.50 -0.37 -12.04
CA CYS A 129 -8.73 -1.15 -11.87
C CYS A 129 -9.85 -0.71 -12.83
N GLY A 130 -9.49 -0.23 -14.02
CA GLY A 130 -10.44 0.11 -15.09
C GLY A 130 -11.52 1.10 -14.63
N LYS A 131 -12.79 0.73 -14.79
CA LYS A 131 -13.96 1.57 -14.42
C LYS A 131 -14.00 1.94 -12.92
N HIS A 132 -13.32 1.18 -12.06
CA HIS A 132 -13.29 1.40 -10.61
C HIS A 132 -12.13 2.29 -10.13
N ASN A 133 -11.26 2.78 -11.01
CA ASN A 133 -10.13 3.64 -10.63
C ASN A 133 -10.54 4.81 -9.73
N SER A 134 -11.69 5.43 -9.99
CA SER A 134 -12.15 6.61 -9.23
C SER A 134 -12.62 6.31 -7.81
N THR A 135 -12.95 5.07 -7.51
CA THR A 135 -13.51 4.64 -6.21
C THR A 135 -12.56 3.77 -5.39
N THR A 136 -11.37 3.48 -5.92
CA THR A 136 -10.44 2.52 -5.32
C THR A 136 -9.10 3.15 -4.90
N VAL A 137 -8.48 2.54 -3.89
CA VAL A 137 -7.04 2.61 -3.62
C VAL A 137 -6.46 1.22 -3.89
N GLY A 138 -5.31 1.14 -4.55
CA GLY A 138 -4.74 -0.14 -4.94
C GLY A 138 -3.33 -0.37 -4.41
N VAL A 139 -3.02 -1.63 -4.17
CA VAL A 139 -1.69 -2.14 -3.85
C VAL A 139 -1.32 -3.30 -4.77
N GLU A 140 -0.09 -3.29 -5.26
CA GLU A 140 0.53 -4.43 -5.96
C GLU A 140 1.44 -5.17 -4.98
N ILE A 141 1.28 -6.49 -4.87
CA ILE A 141 2.08 -7.34 -3.97
C ILE A 141 3.05 -8.17 -4.82
N SER A 142 4.35 -7.95 -4.59
CA SER A 142 5.40 -8.52 -5.44
C SER A 142 5.54 -10.02 -5.28
N ASN A 143 5.25 -10.75 -6.37
CA ASN A 143 5.46 -12.18 -6.48
C ASN A 143 5.41 -12.62 -7.95
N ALA A 144 6.52 -13.11 -8.47
CA ALA A 144 6.63 -13.54 -9.87
C ALA A 144 5.81 -14.82 -10.22
N PHE A 145 5.06 -15.38 -9.27
CA PHE A 145 4.13 -16.50 -9.43
C PHE A 145 4.78 -17.85 -9.76
N TYR A 146 5.59 -17.91 -10.83
CA TYR A 146 6.09 -19.18 -11.38
C TYR A 146 7.23 -19.78 -10.59
N PRO A 147 7.24 -21.09 -10.30
CA PRO A 147 8.29 -21.80 -9.55
C PRO A 147 9.71 -21.62 -10.10
N LYS A 148 9.84 -21.39 -11.40
CA LYS A 148 11.14 -21.14 -12.07
C LYS A 148 11.91 -19.96 -11.50
N TYR A 149 11.24 -19.03 -10.82
CA TYR A 149 11.86 -17.85 -10.21
C TYR A 149 12.36 -18.09 -8.77
N GLN A 150 12.16 -19.27 -8.17
CA GLN A 150 12.64 -19.57 -6.81
C GLN A 150 14.13 -19.28 -6.64
N GLY A 151 14.95 -19.66 -7.61
CA GLY A 151 16.40 -19.41 -7.56
C GLY A 151 16.76 -17.91 -7.57
N TRP A 152 15.92 -17.06 -8.15
CA TRP A 152 16.10 -15.61 -8.08
C TRP A 152 15.94 -15.10 -6.65
N TYR A 153 14.86 -15.47 -5.97
CA TYR A 153 14.56 -15.06 -4.59
C TYR A 153 15.66 -15.50 -3.62
N GLN A 154 16.13 -16.75 -3.76
CA GLN A 154 17.21 -17.28 -2.92
C GLN A 154 18.53 -16.50 -3.12
N ARG A 155 18.92 -16.21 -4.37
CA ARG A 155 20.15 -15.44 -4.67
C ARG A 155 20.08 -14.00 -4.20
N HIS A 156 18.88 -13.43 -4.04
CA HIS A 156 18.68 -12.06 -3.54
C HIS A 156 18.38 -11.99 -2.03
N GLY A 157 18.60 -13.08 -1.30
CA GLY A 157 18.52 -13.09 0.15
C GLY A 157 17.12 -13.17 0.75
N PHE A 158 16.08 -13.35 -0.07
CA PHE A 158 14.69 -13.47 0.42
C PHE A 158 14.34 -14.89 0.89
N GLY A 159 15.17 -15.89 0.58
CA GLY A 159 14.89 -17.29 0.85
C GLY A 159 13.93 -17.91 -0.18
N LYS A 160 13.56 -19.15 0.10
CA LYS A 160 12.62 -19.90 -0.74
C LYS A 160 11.19 -19.53 -0.38
N ARG A 161 10.35 -19.28 -1.39
CA ARG A 161 8.91 -19.11 -1.19
C ARG A 161 8.24 -20.46 -1.00
N GLU A 162 7.24 -20.52 -0.14
CA GLU A 162 6.36 -21.68 -0.03
C GLU A 162 5.61 -21.90 -1.35
N MET A 163 5.20 -23.13 -1.56
CA MET A 163 4.47 -23.55 -2.77
C MET A 163 3.03 -23.84 -2.44
N VAL A 164 2.12 -23.13 -3.07
CA VAL A 164 0.70 -23.47 -3.05
C VAL A 164 0.45 -24.57 -4.08
N LYS A 165 -0.14 -25.67 -3.63
CA LYS A 165 -0.54 -26.82 -4.44
C LYS A 165 -2.04 -27.04 -4.26
N ASP A 166 -2.66 -27.58 -5.28
CA ASP A 166 -4.09 -27.95 -5.27
C ASP A 166 -5.07 -26.79 -5.03
N ALA A 167 -4.66 -25.55 -5.32
CA ALA A 167 -5.54 -24.40 -5.27
C ALA A 167 -6.52 -24.39 -6.44
N HIS A 168 -7.73 -23.91 -6.17
CA HIS A 168 -8.77 -23.66 -7.17
C HIS A 168 -9.12 -22.18 -7.17
N VAL A 169 -9.21 -21.59 -8.35
CA VAL A 169 -9.61 -20.18 -8.54
C VAL A 169 -10.74 -20.18 -9.57
N HIS A 170 -11.88 -19.64 -9.21
CA HIS A 170 -13.10 -19.65 -10.04
C HIS A 170 -13.44 -21.06 -10.58
N GLY A 171 -13.32 -22.09 -9.72
CA GLY A 171 -13.58 -23.49 -10.07
C GLY A 171 -12.47 -24.19 -10.90
N ASN A 172 -11.44 -23.47 -11.33
CA ASN A 172 -10.34 -24.03 -12.10
C ASN A 172 -9.17 -24.43 -11.21
N LYS A 173 -8.67 -25.67 -11.37
CA LYS A 173 -7.47 -26.12 -10.67
C LYS A 173 -6.24 -25.36 -11.19
N MET A 174 -5.51 -24.73 -10.28
CA MET A 174 -4.28 -24.01 -10.58
C MET A 174 -3.08 -24.95 -10.63
N LYS A 175 -2.13 -24.65 -11.51
CA LYS A 175 -0.78 -25.25 -11.42
C LYS A 175 -0.09 -24.75 -10.16
N PRO A 176 0.82 -25.54 -9.54
CA PRO A 176 1.56 -25.08 -8.37
C PRO A 176 2.23 -23.72 -8.61
N PHE A 177 2.09 -22.80 -7.65
CA PHE A 177 2.64 -21.46 -7.71
C PHE A 177 3.27 -21.08 -6.37
N MET A 178 4.06 -20.02 -6.37
CA MET A 178 4.71 -19.49 -5.18
C MET A 178 3.76 -18.63 -4.36
N ASP A 179 3.72 -18.86 -3.05
CA ASP A 179 2.96 -18.06 -2.11
C ASP A 179 3.66 -16.73 -1.78
N PHE A 180 2.95 -15.83 -1.10
CA PHE A 180 3.51 -14.61 -0.56
C PHE A 180 4.36 -14.90 0.69
N TYR A 181 5.38 -14.06 0.92
CA TYR A 181 6.13 -14.15 2.18
C TYR A 181 5.27 -13.66 3.36
N PRO A 182 5.45 -14.23 4.57
CA PRO A 182 4.74 -13.76 5.76
C PRO A 182 4.90 -12.25 6.04
N ALA A 183 6.08 -11.69 5.72
CA ALA A 183 6.34 -10.26 5.85
C ALA A 183 5.44 -9.43 4.92
N GLN A 184 5.15 -9.91 3.70
CA GLN A 184 4.24 -9.24 2.77
C GLN A 184 2.79 -9.27 3.28
N VAL A 185 2.36 -10.40 3.85
CA VAL A 185 1.03 -10.53 4.46
C VAL A 185 0.88 -9.61 5.68
N GLY A 186 1.93 -9.52 6.53
CA GLY A 186 1.97 -8.59 7.66
C GLY A 186 1.87 -7.13 7.20
N ALA A 187 2.65 -6.75 6.19
CA ALA A 187 2.63 -5.42 5.60
C ALA A 187 1.27 -5.07 5.00
N LEU A 188 0.63 -6.01 4.29
CA LEU A 188 -0.70 -5.83 3.72
C LEU A 188 -1.74 -5.55 4.81
N LYS A 189 -1.74 -6.34 5.89
CA LYS A 189 -2.66 -6.15 7.02
C LYS A 189 -2.47 -4.77 7.67
N ALA A 190 -1.22 -4.32 7.86
CA ALA A 190 -0.93 -3.00 8.41
C ALA A 190 -1.40 -1.88 7.46
N LEU A 191 -1.16 -2.04 6.15
CA LEU A 191 -1.61 -1.08 5.14
C LEU A 191 -3.13 -0.97 5.07
N MET A 192 -3.85 -2.09 5.09
CA MET A 192 -5.32 -2.11 5.10
C MET A 192 -5.88 -1.38 6.33
N LYS A 193 -5.33 -1.63 7.53
CA LYS A 193 -5.72 -0.92 8.76
C LYS A 193 -5.46 0.58 8.66
N ALA A 194 -4.31 1.00 8.12
CA ALA A 194 -3.99 2.40 7.94
C ALA A 194 -4.91 3.07 6.91
N CYS A 195 -5.25 2.38 5.81
CA CYS A 195 -6.23 2.86 4.83
C CYS A 195 -7.64 2.95 5.42
N HIS A 196 -8.05 1.99 6.27
CA HIS A 196 -9.30 2.07 7.02
C HIS A 196 -9.35 3.34 7.88
N GLY A 197 -8.29 3.58 8.67
CA GLY A 197 -8.21 4.77 9.52
C GLY A 197 -8.21 6.10 8.75
N ALA A 198 -7.60 6.13 7.55
CA ALA A 198 -7.49 7.34 6.73
C ALA A 198 -8.72 7.60 5.85
N LEU A 199 -9.40 6.55 5.38
CA LEU A 199 -10.39 6.61 4.31
C LEU A 199 -11.78 6.10 4.74
N GLU A 200 -11.89 5.53 5.94
CA GLU A 200 -13.11 4.88 6.45
C GLU A 200 -13.58 3.69 5.56
N ILE A 201 -12.67 3.09 4.80
CA ILE A 201 -12.97 1.88 4.02
C ILE A 201 -13.18 0.72 5.00
N PRO A 202 -14.33 0.01 4.98
CA PRO A 202 -14.57 -1.12 5.86
C PRO A 202 -13.49 -2.21 5.71
N LEU A 203 -13.12 -2.86 6.84
CA LEU A 203 -12.24 -4.03 6.84
C LEU A 203 -13.07 -5.29 6.62
N GLU A 204 -13.76 -5.33 5.50
CA GLU A 204 -14.65 -6.39 5.08
C GLU A 204 -14.20 -6.92 3.73
N CYS A 205 -14.44 -8.20 3.48
CA CYS A 205 -14.33 -8.79 2.14
C CYS A 205 -15.74 -9.16 1.65
N PRO A 206 -15.96 -9.22 0.34
CA PRO A 206 -17.22 -9.72 -0.20
C PRO A 206 -17.50 -11.12 0.31
N LEU A 207 -18.74 -11.33 0.80
CA LEU A 207 -19.22 -12.63 1.26
C LEU A 207 -20.21 -13.19 0.26
N ASP A 208 -20.29 -14.53 0.19
CA ASP A 208 -21.30 -15.24 -0.54
C ASP A 208 -22.59 -15.40 0.30
N GLU A 209 -23.58 -16.10 -0.23
CA GLU A 209 -24.87 -16.36 0.40
C GLU A 209 -24.79 -17.19 1.70
N ASN A 210 -23.65 -17.87 1.93
CA ASN A 210 -23.39 -18.67 3.14
C ASN A 210 -22.57 -17.90 4.18
N GLY A 211 -22.18 -16.65 3.89
CA GLY A 211 -21.31 -15.84 4.74
C GLY A 211 -19.81 -16.17 4.62
N GLU A 212 -19.43 -16.97 3.62
CA GLU A 212 -18.04 -17.29 3.30
C GLU A 212 -17.46 -16.26 2.32
N THR A 213 -16.12 -16.13 2.27
CA THR A 213 -15.47 -15.21 1.32
C THR A 213 -15.91 -15.51 -0.11
N SER A 214 -16.50 -14.52 -0.78
CA SER A 214 -16.94 -14.68 -2.16
C SER A 214 -15.77 -14.74 -3.12
N TYR A 215 -15.79 -15.74 -3.99
CA TYR A 215 -14.87 -15.89 -5.13
C TYR A 215 -15.55 -15.55 -6.46
N LYS A 216 -16.78 -15.04 -6.42
CA LYS A 216 -17.49 -14.60 -7.63
C LYS A 216 -16.91 -13.28 -8.12
N VAL A 217 -16.82 -13.14 -9.43
CA VAL A 217 -16.54 -11.85 -10.07
C VAL A 217 -17.78 -10.99 -9.94
N ASP A 218 -17.64 -9.82 -9.37
CA ASP A 218 -18.72 -8.84 -9.32
C ASP A 218 -18.81 -8.16 -10.70
N GLU A 219 -19.91 -8.41 -11.41
CA GLU A 219 -20.13 -7.89 -12.76
C GLU A 219 -20.75 -6.47 -12.76
N ASN A 220 -20.98 -5.86 -11.60
CA ASN A 220 -21.61 -4.54 -11.45
C ASN A 220 -20.67 -3.35 -11.60
#